data_bfa36e0293f54bd3f2521ad287093a1a
#
_entry.id   bfa36e0293f54bd3f2521ad287093a1a
#
_cell.length_a   1.000
_cell.length_b   1.000
_cell.length_c   1.000
_cell.angle_alpha   90.00
_cell.angle_beta   90.00
_cell.angle_gamma   90.00
#
_symmetry.space_group_name_H-M   'P 1'
#
loop_
_entity.id
_entity.type
_entity.pdbx_description
1 polymer ?
#
loop_
_entity_poly.entity_id
_entity_poly.type
_entity_poly.pdbx_seq_one_letter_code
_entity_poly.pdbx_strand_id
1 'polypeptide(L)'
;KAGQLVATVTPTHLMYDRRQAFSGGYRTLLHMKPLIKTQADKERVRDIVKKGLPFVSAGTDSAPHPEARKFSSCVVFGVFNSPAAVEMYTQVFDELGALGKLENSLSVNGPRFYGLEPSADTITLIKKDWQITDPVVTEEGVKIWPIGHIEHGLGNETIHWQVRK
;
A
#
# COMPACT_ATOMS: atom_id res chain seq x y z
N LYS A 1 18.85 -12.28 -17.95
CA LYS A 1 18.01 -12.08 -19.14
C LYS A 1 16.80 -11.27 -18.74
N ALA A 2 16.34 -10.33 -19.56
CA ALA A 2 15.07 -9.63 -19.32
C ALA A 2 13.93 -10.65 -19.19
N GLY A 3 13.02 -10.42 -18.23
CA GLY A 3 11.88 -11.32 -18.01
C GLY A 3 12.11 -12.49 -17.05
N GLN A 4 13.30 -12.61 -16.43
CA GLN A 4 13.57 -13.69 -15.46
C GLN A 4 13.40 -13.26 -14.00
N LEU A 5 13.16 -11.98 -13.73
CA LEU A 5 13.00 -11.42 -12.39
C LEU A 5 11.92 -10.36 -12.40
N VAL A 6 11.06 -10.39 -11.39
CA VAL A 6 10.18 -9.29 -11.01
C VAL A 6 10.35 -9.01 -9.52
N ALA A 7 10.37 -7.75 -9.16
CA ALA A 7 10.32 -7.29 -7.78
C ALA A 7 8.99 -6.58 -7.55
N THR A 8 8.21 -7.04 -6.59
CA THR A 8 6.97 -6.37 -6.17
C THR A 8 7.23 -5.46 -4.99
N VAL A 9 6.61 -4.29 -5.00
CA VAL A 9 6.74 -3.28 -3.95
C VAL A 9 5.36 -2.98 -3.39
N THR A 10 5.21 -3.02 -2.07
CA THR A 10 3.92 -2.75 -1.41
C THR A 10 3.73 -1.26 -1.17
N PRO A 11 2.49 -0.74 -1.16
CA PRO A 11 2.23 0.65 -0.81
C PRO A 11 2.66 0.95 0.62
N THR A 12 2.54 -0.03 1.52
CA THR A 12 2.92 0.10 2.93
C THR A 12 4.41 0.42 3.10
N HIS A 13 5.31 -0.30 2.41
CA HIS A 13 6.75 -0.04 2.49
C HIS A 13 7.19 1.26 1.79
N LEU A 14 6.36 1.79 0.88
CA LEU A 14 6.58 3.08 0.24
C LEU A 14 6.13 4.25 1.11
N MET A 15 5.09 4.07 1.93
CA MET A 15 4.51 5.13 2.75
C MET A 15 5.12 5.22 4.15
N TYR A 16 5.39 4.07 4.78
CA TYR A 16 5.74 4.02 6.20
C TYR A 16 7.19 3.62 6.45
N ASP A 17 7.75 4.20 7.48
CA ASP A 17 9.02 3.78 8.09
C ASP A 17 8.81 3.34 9.55
N ARG A 18 9.87 2.80 10.15
CA ARG A 18 9.82 2.27 11.51
C ARG A 18 9.41 3.31 12.56
N ARG A 19 9.72 4.61 12.37
CA ARG A 19 9.31 5.66 13.31
C ARG A 19 7.80 5.80 13.34
N GLN A 20 7.17 5.76 12.17
CA GLN A 20 5.70 5.82 12.04
C GLN A 20 5.04 4.56 12.62
N ALA A 21 5.65 3.38 12.45
CA ALA A 21 5.14 2.14 13.01
C ALA A 21 5.16 2.11 14.56
N PHE A 22 5.96 2.95 15.20
CA PHE A 22 6.07 3.06 16.67
C PHE A 22 5.64 4.42 17.22
N SER A 23 5.09 5.30 16.40
CA SER A 23 4.60 6.61 16.84
C SER A 23 3.36 6.46 17.73
N GLY A 24 3.40 7.01 18.94
CA GLY A 24 2.30 6.92 19.89
C GLY A 24 2.11 5.53 20.51
N GLY A 25 3.04 4.62 20.30
CA GLY A 25 2.97 3.21 20.67
C GLY A 25 3.16 2.31 19.45
N TYR A 26 3.02 1.00 19.63
CA TYR A 26 3.12 0.06 18.51
C TYR A 26 1.82 0.06 17.68
N ARG A 27 1.92 0.46 16.41
CA ARG A 27 0.79 0.47 15.47
C ARG A 27 0.57 -0.94 14.90
N THR A 28 -0.37 -1.66 15.47
CA THR A 28 -0.63 -3.06 15.14
C THR A 28 -1.13 -3.26 13.71
N LEU A 29 -1.82 -2.27 13.13
CA LEU A 29 -2.25 -2.31 11.73
C LEU A 29 -1.06 -2.26 10.75
N LEU A 30 0.12 -1.80 11.17
CA LEU A 30 1.35 -1.81 10.39
C LEU A 30 2.24 -3.05 10.65
N HIS A 31 1.75 -4.03 11.43
CA HIS A 31 2.49 -5.27 11.71
C HIS A 31 2.44 -6.24 10.53
N MET A 32 3.52 -6.33 9.78
CA MET A 32 3.63 -7.12 8.56
C MET A 32 5.00 -7.79 8.39
N LYS A 33 5.11 -8.69 7.45
CA LYS A 33 6.37 -9.26 6.94
C LYS A 33 6.48 -8.98 5.43
N PRO A 34 7.66 -8.53 4.96
CA PRO A 34 8.82 -8.07 5.72
C PRO A 34 8.48 -6.91 6.67
N LEU A 35 9.16 -6.83 7.81
CA LEU A 35 8.96 -5.73 8.76
C LEU A 35 9.26 -4.38 8.09
N ILE A 36 8.49 -3.35 8.44
CA ILE A 36 8.75 -1.96 8.05
C ILE A 36 10.15 -1.55 8.53
N LYS A 37 10.94 -1.00 7.62
CA LYS A 37 12.36 -0.70 7.82
C LYS A 37 12.58 0.75 8.25
N THR A 38 13.83 1.18 8.18
CA THR A 38 14.21 2.57 8.48
C THR A 38 13.74 3.54 7.41
N GLN A 39 13.79 4.85 7.71
CA GLN A 39 13.52 5.89 6.72
C GLN A 39 14.49 5.76 5.53
N ALA A 40 15.76 5.51 5.77
CA ALA A 40 16.74 5.35 4.69
C ALA A 40 16.40 4.18 3.76
N ASP A 41 15.88 3.08 4.29
CA ASP A 41 15.44 1.94 3.48
C ASP A 41 14.19 2.29 2.67
N LYS A 42 13.22 2.99 3.27
CA LYS A 42 12.03 3.49 2.57
C LYS A 42 12.42 4.38 1.39
N GLU A 43 13.31 5.34 1.59
CA GLU A 43 13.77 6.22 0.51
C GLU A 43 14.47 5.46 -0.62
N ARG A 44 15.27 4.44 -0.31
CA ARG A 44 15.88 3.57 -1.33
C ARG A 44 14.85 2.83 -2.17
N VAL A 45 13.79 2.31 -1.55
CA VAL A 45 12.69 1.65 -2.28
C VAL A 45 11.93 2.67 -3.13
N ARG A 46 11.67 3.87 -2.60
CA ARG A 46 11.06 4.99 -3.34
C ARG A 46 11.89 5.40 -4.56
N ASP A 47 13.21 5.45 -4.44
CA ASP A 47 14.11 5.73 -5.57
C ASP A 47 14.03 4.67 -6.67
N ILE A 48 13.84 3.41 -6.30
CA ILE A 48 13.68 2.31 -7.26
C ILE A 48 12.38 2.50 -8.06
N VAL A 49 11.26 2.77 -7.42
CA VAL A 49 9.98 2.99 -8.13
C VAL A 49 10.00 4.26 -8.97
N LYS A 50 10.65 5.33 -8.49
CA LYS A 50 10.85 6.58 -9.24
C LYS A 50 11.59 6.35 -10.57
N LYS A 51 12.54 5.42 -10.61
CA LYS A 51 13.26 5.04 -11.85
C LYS A 51 12.35 4.39 -12.89
N GLY A 52 11.25 3.77 -12.46
CA GLY A 52 10.29 3.11 -13.36
C GLY A 52 10.89 1.90 -14.09
N LEU A 53 11.66 1.09 -13.37
CA LEU A 53 12.34 -0.08 -13.93
C LEU A 53 11.31 -1.13 -14.40
N PRO A 54 11.49 -1.76 -15.56
CA PRO A 54 10.49 -2.65 -16.15
C PRO A 54 10.28 -3.97 -15.39
N PHE A 55 11.17 -4.31 -14.48
CA PHE A 55 11.06 -5.48 -13.60
C PHE A 55 10.52 -5.13 -12.20
N VAL A 56 10.13 -3.87 -11.96
CA VAL A 56 9.50 -3.44 -10.72
C VAL A 56 8.00 -3.26 -10.95
N SER A 57 7.21 -3.94 -10.15
CA SER A 57 5.74 -3.93 -10.22
C SER A 57 5.14 -3.66 -8.86
N ALA A 58 3.93 -3.15 -8.84
CA ALA A 58 3.12 -3.11 -7.63
C ALA A 58 2.74 -4.53 -7.19
N GLY A 59 2.72 -4.73 -5.88
CA GLY A 59 2.22 -5.94 -5.26
C GLY A 59 1.80 -5.59 -3.84
N THR A 60 0.50 -5.61 -3.59
CA THR A 60 -0.08 -5.04 -2.36
C THR A 60 0.33 -5.79 -1.11
N ASP A 61 0.54 -7.10 -1.20
CA ASP A 61 0.71 -7.98 -0.03
C ASP A 61 -0.40 -7.76 1.01
N SER A 62 -1.62 -7.50 0.52
CA SER A 62 -2.75 -7.21 1.38
C SER A 62 -3.21 -8.48 2.08
N ALA A 63 -3.17 -8.47 3.41
CA ALA A 63 -3.50 -9.60 4.26
C ALA A 63 -4.45 -9.15 5.38
N PRO A 64 -5.77 -9.13 5.10
CA PRO A 64 -6.78 -8.73 6.07
C PRO A 64 -6.89 -9.73 7.23
N HIS A 65 -7.01 -9.21 8.45
CA HIS A 65 -7.25 -10.01 9.64
C HIS A 65 -8.33 -9.37 10.51
N PRO A 66 -9.13 -10.18 11.23
CA PRO A 66 -10.13 -9.68 12.17
C PRO A 66 -9.53 -8.73 13.21
N GLU A 67 -10.32 -7.73 13.61
CA GLU A 67 -9.97 -6.76 14.65
C GLU A 67 -9.42 -7.44 15.90
N ALA A 68 -10.08 -8.50 16.38
CA ALA A 68 -9.67 -9.26 17.56
C ALA A 68 -8.27 -9.88 17.46
N ARG A 69 -7.77 -10.14 16.25
CA ARG A 69 -6.43 -10.68 16.00
C ARG A 69 -5.39 -9.58 15.85
N LYS A 70 -5.79 -8.43 15.33
CA LYS A 70 -4.89 -7.28 15.16
C LYS A 70 -4.66 -6.52 16.46
N PHE A 71 -5.65 -6.47 17.35
CA PHE A 71 -5.56 -5.76 18.64
C PHE A 71 -5.40 -6.70 19.85
N SER A 72 -4.85 -7.89 19.62
CA SER A 72 -4.54 -8.87 20.67
C SER A 72 -3.12 -8.70 21.22
N SER A 73 -2.83 -9.35 22.35
CA SER A 73 -1.47 -9.44 22.89
C SER A 73 -0.50 -10.24 22.01
N CYS A 74 -1.04 -11.07 21.09
CA CYS A 74 -0.28 -11.80 20.09
C CYS A 74 -0.73 -11.36 18.71
N VAL A 75 -0.23 -10.19 18.27
CA VAL A 75 -0.61 -9.55 17.01
C VAL A 75 -0.20 -10.41 15.82
N VAL A 76 -1.14 -10.72 14.92
CA VAL A 76 -0.85 -11.43 13.68
C VAL A 76 -0.18 -10.52 12.66
N PHE A 77 0.73 -11.09 11.85
CA PHE A 77 1.29 -10.40 10.69
C PHE A 77 0.25 -10.27 9.58
N GLY A 78 0.26 -9.14 8.91
CA GLY A 78 -0.61 -8.84 7.78
C GLY A 78 -1.11 -7.40 7.86
N VAL A 79 -1.16 -6.76 6.70
CA VAL A 79 -1.62 -5.37 6.56
C VAL A 79 -2.76 -5.36 5.53
N PHE A 80 -3.87 -4.74 5.87
CA PHE A 80 -5.00 -4.61 4.97
C PHE A 80 -4.95 -3.24 4.28
N ASN A 81 -4.39 -3.20 3.07
CA ASN A 81 -4.25 -1.97 2.28
C ASN A 81 -5.12 -1.93 1.01
N SER A 82 -5.74 -3.06 0.62
CA SER A 82 -6.54 -3.15 -0.62
C SER A 82 -7.58 -2.05 -0.80
N PRO A 83 -8.30 -1.57 0.24
CA PRO A 83 -9.32 -0.55 0.07
C PRO A 83 -8.82 0.80 -0.46
N ALA A 84 -7.50 1.07 -0.36
CA ALA A 84 -6.89 2.33 -0.79
C ALA A 84 -5.55 2.12 -1.50
N ALA A 85 -5.24 0.89 -1.92
CA ALA A 85 -3.91 0.57 -2.44
C ALA A 85 -3.54 1.40 -3.67
N VAL A 86 -4.45 1.58 -4.60
CA VAL A 86 -4.22 2.35 -5.84
C VAL A 86 -3.97 3.82 -5.52
N GLU A 87 -4.77 4.38 -4.64
CA GLU A 87 -4.65 5.77 -4.18
C GLU A 87 -3.33 5.99 -3.42
N MET A 88 -2.94 5.05 -2.55
CA MET A 88 -1.67 5.11 -1.83
C MET A 88 -0.47 5.06 -2.79
N TYR A 89 -0.48 4.17 -3.78
CA TYR A 89 0.54 4.18 -4.82
C TYR A 89 0.55 5.51 -5.57
N THR A 90 -0.61 6.01 -5.98
CA THR A 90 -0.73 7.26 -6.72
C THR A 90 -0.15 8.43 -5.93
N GLN A 91 -0.45 8.51 -4.63
CA GLN A 91 0.11 9.52 -3.75
C GLN A 91 1.64 9.47 -3.71
N VAL A 92 2.21 8.27 -3.54
CA VAL A 92 3.68 8.12 -3.53
C VAL A 92 4.30 8.52 -4.87
N PHE A 93 3.70 8.13 -5.99
CA PHE A 93 4.21 8.50 -7.31
C PHE A 93 4.08 10.01 -7.59
N ASP A 94 3.02 10.67 -7.08
CA ASP A 94 2.86 12.13 -7.13
C ASP A 94 3.96 12.83 -6.31
N GLU A 95 4.16 12.42 -5.05
CA GLU A 95 5.21 12.94 -4.17
C GLU A 95 6.62 12.81 -4.78
N LEU A 96 6.85 11.75 -5.54
CA LEU A 96 8.13 11.50 -6.22
C LEU A 96 8.28 12.25 -7.55
N GLY A 97 7.23 12.93 -8.04
CA GLY A 97 7.18 13.52 -9.38
C GLY A 97 7.26 12.46 -10.48
N ALA A 98 6.69 11.27 -10.24
CA ALA A 98 6.82 10.09 -11.11
C ALA A 98 5.47 9.52 -11.58
N LEU A 99 4.39 10.31 -11.59
CA LEU A 99 3.05 9.86 -12.01
C LEU A 99 3.03 9.20 -13.38
N GLY A 100 3.87 9.66 -14.33
CA GLY A 100 3.99 9.02 -15.65
C GLY A 100 4.57 7.59 -15.64
N LYS A 101 4.99 7.08 -14.46
CA LYS A 101 5.46 5.68 -14.29
C LYS A 101 4.43 4.80 -13.58
N LEU A 102 3.35 5.39 -13.07
CA LEU A 102 2.35 4.71 -12.26
C LEU A 102 1.68 3.56 -13.01
N GLU A 103 1.18 3.79 -14.21
CA GLU A 103 0.52 2.79 -15.05
C GLU A 103 1.43 1.58 -15.30
N ASN A 104 2.69 1.82 -15.69
CA ASN A 104 3.64 0.74 -15.89
C ASN A 104 3.82 -0.11 -14.62
N SER A 105 3.92 0.53 -13.47
CA SER A 105 4.12 -0.16 -12.19
C SER A 105 2.88 -0.94 -11.75
N LEU A 106 1.67 -0.39 -11.92
CA LEU A 106 0.43 -1.00 -11.44
C LEU A 106 -0.12 -2.05 -12.40
N SER A 107 -0.06 -1.79 -13.73
CA SER A 107 -0.92 -2.48 -14.69
C SER A 107 -0.16 -3.15 -15.85
N VAL A 108 1.12 -2.84 -16.06
CA VAL A 108 1.86 -3.30 -17.23
C VAL A 108 2.99 -4.26 -16.89
N ASN A 109 3.86 -3.90 -15.94
CA ASN A 109 5.08 -4.67 -15.66
C ASN A 109 4.78 -6.07 -15.11
N GLY A 110 3.81 -6.18 -14.20
CA GLY A 110 3.38 -7.46 -13.64
C GLY A 110 2.80 -8.40 -14.69
N PRO A 111 1.76 -8.02 -15.43
CA PRO A 111 1.20 -8.83 -16.50
C PRO A 111 2.26 -9.28 -17.50
N ARG A 112 3.10 -8.39 -18.00
CA ARG A 112 4.18 -8.74 -18.95
C ARG A 112 5.16 -9.78 -18.41
N PHE A 113 5.51 -9.70 -17.12
CA PHE A 113 6.37 -10.71 -16.51
C PHE A 113 5.72 -12.10 -16.51
N TYR A 114 4.41 -12.17 -16.26
CA TYR A 114 3.65 -13.42 -16.25
C TYR A 114 3.15 -13.86 -17.64
N GLY A 115 3.50 -13.16 -18.71
CA GLY A 115 3.06 -13.47 -20.07
C GLY A 115 1.58 -13.20 -20.30
N LEU A 116 1.01 -12.25 -19.55
CA LEU A 116 -0.38 -11.81 -19.67
C LEU A 116 -0.44 -10.47 -20.41
N GLU A 117 -1.52 -10.24 -21.15
CA GLU A 117 -1.80 -8.92 -21.71
C GLU A 117 -2.26 -7.97 -20.58
N PRO A 118 -1.74 -6.72 -20.55
CA PRO A 118 -2.28 -5.69 -19.68
C PRO A 118 -3.78 -5.46 -19.95
N SER A 119 -4.54 -5.11 -18.89
CA SER A 119 -5.96 -4.78 -19.04
C SER A 119 -6.15 -3.58 -19.98
N ALA A 120 -7.16 -3.66 -20.83
CA ALA A 120 -7.62 -2.52 -21.63
C ALA A 120 -8.53 -1.56 -20.83
N ASP A 121 -9.06 -2.01 -19.70
CA ASP A 121 -9.89 -1.18 -18.84
C ASP A 121 -9.06 -0.14 -18.11
N THR A 122 -9.62 1.05 -17.95
CA THR A 122 -8.95 2.17 -17.28
C THR A 122 -9.76 2.67 -16.11
N ILE A 123 -9.06 3.18 -15.11
CA ILE A 123 -9.65 3.92 -13.98
C ILE A 123 -9.18 5.36 -14.03
N THR A 124 -10.03 6.27 -13.55
CA THR A 124 -9.68 7.69 -13.42
C THR A 124 -9.34 8.01 -11.99
N LEU A 125 -8.16 8.59 -11.77
CA LEU A 125 -7.73 9.08 -10.47
C LEU A 125 -7.86 10.60 -10.42
N ILE A 126 -8.41 11.11 -9.32
CA ILE A 126 -8.57 12.54 -9.08
C ILE A 126 -7.84 12.95 -7.81
N LYS A 127 -7.24 14.13 -7.80
CA LYS A 127 -6.61 14.69 -6.61
C LYS A 127 -7.69 15.26 -5.70
N LYS A 128 -8.05 14.49 -4.69
CA LYS A 128 -9.10 14.82 -3.73
C LYS A 128 -8.81 14.11 -2.41
N ASP A 129 -8.77 14.89 -1.35
CA ASP A 129 -8.53 14.39 0.00
C ASP A 129 -9.68 13.54 0.53
N TRP A 130 -9.33 12.47 1.19
CA TRP A 130 -10.25 11.60 1.93
C TRP A 130 -9.51 10.82 3.01
N GLN A 131 -10.27 10.15 3.88
CA GLN A 131 -9.74 9.36 4.98
C GLN A 131 -10.49 8.04 5.09
N ILE A 132 -9.81 7.02 5.58
CA ILE A 132 -10.46 5.75 5.95
C ILE A 132 -10.98 5.92 7.37
N THR A 133 -12.31 5.98 7.52
CA THR A 133 -12.98 6.21 8.81
C THR A 133 -13.52 4.94 9.44
N ASP A 134 -13.84 3.94 8.62
CA ASP A 134 -14.59 2.77 9.03
C ASP A 134 -13.87 1.47 8.65
N PRO A 135 -14.08 0.40 9.42
CA PRO A 135 -13.62 -0.93 9.04
C PRO A 135 -14.46 -1.48 7.89
N VAL A 136 -13.90 -2.39 7.14
CA VAL A 136 -14.70 -3.31 6.32
C VAL A 136 -15.36 -4.33 7.25
N VAL A 137 -16.65 -4.53 7.10
CA VAL A 137 -17.42 -5.50 7.89
C VAL A 137 -17.85 -6.64 6.99
N THR A 138 -17.54 -7.89 7.37
CA THR A 138 -18.00 -9.08 6.62
C THR A 138 -19.48 -9.34 6.86
N GLU A 139 -20.08 -10.23 6.10
CA GLU A 139 -21.48 -10.67 6.28
C GLU A 139 -21.75 -11.22 7.69
N GLU A 140 -20.75 -11.85 8.31
CA GLU A 140 -20.82 -12.36 9.68
C GLU A 140 -20.55 -11.28 10.75
N GLY A 141 -20.44 -10.01 10.36
CA GLY A 141 -20.21 -8.88 11.29
C GLY A 141 -18.75 -8.74 11.78
N VAL A 142 -17.79 -9.43 11.15
CA VAL A 142 -16.38 -9.33 11.53
C VAL A 142 -15.78 -8.02 11.00
N LYS A 143 -15.21 -7.21 11.88
CA LYS A 143 -14.53 -5.96 11.52
C LYS A 143 -13.08 -6.22 11.13
N ILE A 144 -12.66 -5.61 10.01
CA ILE A 144 -11.30 -5.66 9.47
C ILE A 144 -10.86 -4.22 9.17
N TRP A 145 -9.85 -3.75 9.89
CA TRP A 145 -9.36 -2.38 9.77
C TRP A 145 -8.30 -2.24 8.68
N PRO A 146 -8.50 -1.37 7.67
CA PRO A 146 -7.46 -1.00 6.74
C PRO A 146 -6.37 -0.14 7.41
N ILE A 147 -5.17 -0.11 6.81
CA ILE A 147 -4.14 0.87 7.19
C ILE A 147 -4.60 2.29 6.87
N GLY A 148 -4.01 3.26 7.55
CA GLY A 148 -4.44 4.68 7.44
C GLY A 148 -5.54 5.04 8.42
N HIS A 149 -6.16 4.05 9.09
CA HIS A 149 -7.09 4.30 10.18
C HIS A 149 -6.36 4.73 11.46
N ILE A 150 -7.08 5.50 12.28
CA ILE A 150 -6.58 5.94 13.59
C ILE A 150 -6.27 4.74 14.48
N GLU A 151 -5.03 4.67 14.94
CA GLU A 151 -4.64 3.91 16.10
C GLU A 151 -4.13 4.86 17.18
N HIS A 152 -4.46 4.57 18.43
CA HIS A 152 -3.92 5.29 19.58
C HIS A 152 -4.15 6.82 19.57
N GLY A 153 -5.22 7.29 18.95
CA GLY A 153 -5.58 8.71 18.92
C GLY A 153 -4.72 9.60 18.02
N LEU A 154 -3.94 9.01 17.11
CA LEU A 154 -3.06 9.75 16.19
C LEU A 154 -3.78 10.42 15.01
N GLY A 155 -5.08 10.19 14.86
CA GLY A 155 -5.88 10.68 13.73
C GLY A 155 -5.76 9.81 12.47
N ASN A 156 -6.82 9.81 11.66
CA ASN A 156 -6.81 9.14 10.37
C ASN A 156 -5.81 9.80 9.43
N GLU A 157 -5.10 9.01 8.65
CA GLU A 157 -4.21 9.54 7.63
C GLU A 157 -5.03 10.07 6.45
N THR A 158 -4.66 11.24 5.95
CA THR A 158 -5.27 11.81 4.75
C THR A 158 -4.60 11.21 3.51
N ILE A 159 -5.43 10.64 2.64
CA ILE A 159 -5.03 10.17 1.32
C ILE A 159 -5.44 11.25 0.32
N HIS A 160 -4.50 11.75 -0.49
CA HIS A 160 -4.69 12.91 -1.36
C HIS A 160 -5.23 12.57 -2.77
N TRP A 161 -5.41 11.29 -3.06
CA TRP A 161 -5.91 10.80 -4.33
C TRP A 161 -7.10 9.87 -4.14
N GLN A 162 -8.01 9.85 -5.09
CA GLN A 162 -9.22 9.04 -5.05
C GLN A 162 -9.54 8.48 -6.43
N VAL A 163 -9.94 7.20 -6.49
CA VAL A 163 -10.56 6.65 -7.71
C VAL A 163 -11.91 7.33 -7.93
N ARG A 164 -12.13 7.89 -9.14
CA ARG A 164 -13.43 8.45 -9.51
C ARG A 164 -14.42 7.29 -9.69
N LYS A 165 -15.46 7.33 -8.89
CA LYS A 165 -16.64 6.46 -9.04
C LYS A 165 -17.57 6.99 -10.10
#